data_f69524d353540283e4d81db2cc493200
#
_entry.id   f69524d353540283e4d81db2cc493200
#
_cell.length_a   1.000
_cell.length_b   1.000
_cell.length_c   1.000
_cell.angle_alpha   90.00
_cell.angle_beta   90.00
_cell.angle_gamma   90.00
#
_symmetry.space_group_name_H-M   'P 1'
#
loop_
_entity.id
_entity.type
_entity.pdbx_description
1 polymer ?
#
loop_
_entity_poly.entity_id
_entity_poly.type
_entity_poly.pdbx_seq_one_letter_code
_entity_poly.pdbx_strand_id
1 'polypeptide(L)'
;AMEILTFRAFYQSDPASFPMTLQATSSYIWIQQAFLVLFMGWNMEAELFDAIRDGNISYELCRPLGIYHMWFARSLAYRLSRAGLRCLPILLAAAFIPAPYGLAAPPDLQAFLLFLLTLFLGLFNVAAFCMLIYMLSFFTITPDGIRIVALSVTELLQGAIIPLPFFPDAVRQILEMLPF
;
A
#
# COMPACT_ATOMS: atom_id res chain seq x y z
N ALA A 1 5.77 13.23 -8.02
CA ALA A 1 6.16 14.12 -9.12
C ALA A 1 7.48 13.69 -9.76
N MET A 2 8.53 13.37 -8.99
CA MET A 2 9.83 12.95 -9.56
C MET A 2 9.72 11.64 -10.36
N GLU A 3 8.98 10.66 -9.87
CA GLU A 3 8.74 9.39 -10.58
C GLU A 3 8.14 9.61 -11.98
N ILE A 4 7.18 10.53 -12.11
CA ILE A 4 6.58 10.85 -13.42
C ILE A 4 7.64 11.39 -14.40
N LEU A 5 8.58 12.22 -13.92
CA LEU A 5 9.66 12.73 -14.75
C LEU A 5 10.63 11.63 -15.17
N THR A 6 10.90 10.67 -14.29
CA THR A 6 11.73 9.50 -14.59
C THR A 6 11.08 8.65 -15.68
N PHE A 7 9.80 8.28 -15.50
CA PHE A 7 9.07 7.51 -16.52
C PHE A 7 8.90 8.28 -17.85
N ARG A 8 8.78 9.62 -17.81
CA ARG A 8 8.79 10.42 -19.01
C ARG A 8 10.11 10.28 -19.79
N ALA A 9 11.25 10.32 -19.10
CA ALA A 9 12.56 10.16 -19.74
C ALA A 9 12.68 8.79 -20.43
N PHE A 10 12.23 7.71 -19.78
CA PHE A 10 12.16 6.38 -20.38
C PHE A 10 11.20 6.32 -21.56
N TYR A 11 10.01 6.89 -21.43
CA TYR A 11 9.02 6.95 -22.51
C TYR A 11 9.53 7.70 -23.75
N GLN A 12 10.33 8.76 -23.56
CA GLN A 12 10.93 9.50 -24.66
C GLN A 12 12.05 8.74 -25.37
N SER A 13 12.75 7.85 -24.68
CA SER A 13 13.84 7.06 -25.28
C SER A 13 13.32 5.93 -26.19
N ASP A 14 12.25 5.25 -25.79
CA ASP A 14 11.63 4.20 -26.60
C ASP A 14 10.12 4.06 -26.30
N PRO A 15 9.27 4.83 -27.00
CA PRO A 15 7.82 4.79 -26.79
C PRO A 15 7.17 3.44 -27.16
N ALA A 16 7.80 2.66 -28.06
CA ALA A 16 7.23 1.43 -28.59
C ALA A 16 7.31 0.25 -27.60
N SER A 17 8.34 0.24 -26.76
CA SER A 17 8.52 -0.79 -25.72
C SER A 17 7.79 -0.48 -24.42
N PHE A 18 7.13 0.69 -24.32
CA PHE A 18 6.44 1.09 -23.10
C PHE A 18 5.07 0.41 -22.99
N PRO A 19 4.76 -0.31 -21.89
CA PRO A 19 3.56 -1.15 -21.80
C PRO A 19 2.26 -0.35 -21.67
N MET A 20 2.33 0.96 -21.39
CA MET A 20 1.15 1.82 -21.20
C MET A 20 1.42 3.26 -21.64
N THR A 21 0.37 4.05 -21.84
CA THR A 21 0.50 5.46 -22.21
C THR A 21 1.09 6.29 -21.06
N LEU A 22 1.79 7.39 -21.39
CA LEU A 22 2.35 8.28 -20.37
C LEU A 22 1.27 8.83 -19.42
N GLN A 23 0.07 9.11 -19.92
CA GLN A 23 -1.06 9.58 -19.11
C GLN A 23 -1.55 8.50 -18.13
N ALA A 24 -1.62 7.24 -18.58
CA ALA A 24 -1.98 6.13 -17.71
C ALA A 24 -0.94 5.91 -16.61
N THR A 25 0.34 5.98 -16.96
CA THR A 25 1.46 5.89 -15.99
C THR A 25 1.40 7.04 -14.99
N SER A 26 1.15 8.27 -15.44
CA SER A 26 1.02 9.43 -14.55
C SER A 26 -0.17 9.27 -13.58
N SER A 27 -1.32 8.81 -14.08
CA SER A 27 -2.50 8.55 -13.24
C SER A 27 -2.24 7.45 -12.22
N TYR A 28 -1.57 6.37 -12.62
CA TYR A 28 -1.16 5.29 -11.72
C TYR A 28 -0.29 5.82 -10.57
N ILE A 29 0.73 6.62 -10.89
CA ILE A 29 1.64 7.19 -9.89
C ILE A 29 0.88 8.14 -8.93
N TRP A 30 -0.03 8.98 -9.44
CA TRP A 30 -0.82 9.87 -8.59
C TRP A 30 -1.72 9.09 -7.62
N ILE A 31 -2.41 8.06 -8.10
CA ILE A 31 -3.25 7.18 -7.26
C ILE A 31 -2.37 6.44 -6.23
N GLN A 32 -1.25 5.87 -6.66
CA GLN A 32 -0.30 5.20 -5.78
C GLN A 32 0.18 6.14 -4.66
N GLN A 33 0.56 7.36 -4.99
CA GLN A 33 1.02 8.35 -4.00
C GLN A 33 -0.11 8.83 -3.06
N ALA A 34 -1.34 8.98 -3.57
CA ALA A 34 -2.48 9.39 -2.77
C ALA A 34 -2.82 8.34 -1.70
N PHE A 35 -2.82 7.07 -2.08
CA PHE A 35 -3.21 5.95 -1.21
C PHE A 35 -2.02 5.20 -0.59
N LEU A 36 -0.77 5.68 -0.79
CA LEU A 36 0.43 5.05 -0.26
C LEU A 36 0.32 4.68 1.23
N VAL A 37 -0.26 5.56 2.04
CA VAL A 37 -0.39 5.35 3.49
C VAL A 37 -1.32 4.20 3.85
N LEU A 38 -2.33 3.90 3.00
CA LEU A 38 -3.23 2.77 3.22
C LEU A 38 -2.47 1.44 3.13
N PHE A 39 -1.61 1.32 2.12
CA PHE A 39 -0.96 0.06 1.77
C PHE A 39 0.45 -0.07 2.33
N MET A 40 1.05 1.01 2.84
CA MET A 40 2.40 1.00 3.38
C MET A 40 2.48 0.13 4.64
N GLY A 41 3.17 -1.01 4.55
CA GLY A 41 3.38 -1.93 5.66
C GLY A 41 4.17 -1.30 6.81
N TRP A 42 5.07 -0.37 6.53
CA TRP A 42 5.88 0.34 7.55
C TRP A 42 5.06 1.17 8.54
N ASN A 43 3.80 1.52 8.22
CA ASN A 43 2.87 2.19 9.12
C ASN A 43 2.28 1.23 10.17
N MET A 44 3.11 0.42 10.78
CA MET A 44 2.75 -0.39 11.95
C MET A 44 2.95 0.44 13.22
N GLU A 45 2.12 0.17 14.22
CA GLU A 45 2.18 0.87 15.49
C GLU A 45 3.34 0.34 16.34
N ALA A 46 4.33 1.21 16.60
CA ALA A 46 5.49 0.87 17.44
C ALA A 46 5.07 0.50 18.87
N GLU A 47 4.03 1.18 19.39
CA GLU A 47 3.49 0.91 20.74
C GLU A 47 3.07 -0.55 20.95
N LEU A 48 2.56 -1.23 19.90
CA LEU A 48 2.17 -2.64 19.99
C LEU A 48 3.40 -3.55 20.08
N PHE A 49 4.45 -3.23 19.33
CA PHE A 49 5.71 -3.98 19.42
C PHE A 49 6.39 -3.77 20.79
N ASP A 50 6.35 -2.55 21.31
CA ASP A 50 6.89 -2.24 22.64
C ASP A 50 6.08 -2.95 23.73
N ALA A 51 4.75 -2.98 23.64
CA ALA A 51 3.90 -3.71 24.56
C ALA A 51 4.17 -5.22 24.57
N ILE A 52 4.47 -5.80 23.39
CA ILE A 52 4.85 -7.22 23.29
C ILE A 52 6.22 -7.44 23.94
N ARG A 53 7.20 -6.60 23.59
CA ARG A 53 8.58 -6.73 24.09
C ARG A 53 8.69 -6.54 25.59
N ASP A 54 7.98 -5.56 26.14
CA ASP A 54 8.06 -5.17 27.56
C ASP A 54 7.09 -5.98 28.44
N GLY A 55 6.30 -6.86 27.85
CA GLY A 55 5.29 -7.69 28.57
C GLY A 55 4.04 -6.93 29.01
N ASN A 56 3.90 -5.66 28.65
CA ASN A 56 2.73 -4.81 28.97
C ASN A 56 1.44 -5.29 28.28
N ILE A 57 1.53 -6.21 27.35
CA ILE A 57 0.40 -6.84 26.68
C ILE A 57 -0.55 -7.52 27.66
N SER A 58 -0.05 -7.94 28.85
CA SER A 58 -0.89 -8.50 29.89
C SER A 58 -2.05 -7.59 30.33
N TYR A 59 -1.86 -6.27 30.30
CA TYR A 59 -2.93 -5.31 30.60
C TYR A 59 -4.01 -5.28 29.51
N GLU A 60 -3.65 -5.51 28.26
CA GLU A 60 -4.61 -5.58 27.16
C GLU A 60 -5.38 -6.90 27.17
N LEU A 61 -4.73 -8.00 27.59
CA LEU A 61 -5.38 -9.31 27.75
C LEU A 61 -6.41 -9.33 28.88
N CYS A 62 -6.32 -8.42 29.87
CA CYS A 62 -7.31 -8.28 30.93
C CYS A 62 -8.61 -7.60 30.47
N ARG A 63 -8.64 -7.02 29.27
CA ARG A 63 -9.85 -6.37 28.75
C ARG A 63 -10.86 -7.41 28.26
N PRO A 64 -12.17 -7.18 28.40
CA PRO A 64 -13.22 -8.11 27.98
C PRO A 64 -13.45 -8.08 26.45
N LEU A 65 -12.43 -7.82 25.67
CA LEU A 65 -12.44 -7.74 24.21
C LEU A 65 -11.35 -8.63 23.62
N GLY A 66 -11.65 -9.33 22.53
CA GLY A 66 -10.64 -10.10 21.82
C GLY A 66 -9.54 -9.19 21.26
N ILE A 67 -8.30 -9.39 21.70
CA ILE A 67 -7.14 -8.58 21.37
C ILE A 67 -6.94 -8.42 19.84
N TYR A 68 -7.19 -9.49 19.08
CA TYR A 68 -7.10 -9.47 17.63
C TYR A 68 -8.07 -8.45 17.01
N HIS A 69 -9.34 -8.48 17.41
CA HIS A 69 -10.34 -7.57 16.86
C HIS A 69 -10.06 -6.10 17.22
N MET A 70 -9.61 -5.88 18.45
CA MET A 70 -9.24 -4.55 18.91
C MET A 70 -8.05 -3.98 18.10
N TRP A 71 -6.99 -4.76 17.93
CA TRP A 71 -5.82 -4.34 17.17
C TRP A 71 -6.10 -4.20 15.68
N PHE A 72 -6.90 -5.09 15.12
CA PHE A 72 -7.34 -5.01 13.72
C PHE A 72 -8.14 -3.73 13.45
N ALA A 73 -9.14 -3.44 14.29
CA ALA A 73 -9.94 -2.22 14.19
C ALA A 73 -9.08 -0.95 14.36
N ARG A 74 -8.14 -0.98 15.31
CA ARG A 74 -7.18 0.12 15.54
C ARG A 74 -6.29 0.33 14.31
N SER A 75 -5.75 -0.71 13.73
CA SER A 75 -4.94 -0.65 12.49
C SER A 75 -5.72 -0.06 11.32
N LEU A 76 -6.98 -0.46 11.13
CA LEU A 76 -7.85 0.11 10.10
C LEU A 76 -8.11 1.59 10.32
N ALA A 77 -8.50 1.97 11.55
CA ALA A 77 -8.80 3.36 11.90
C ALA A 77 -7.57 4.27 11.69
N TYR A 78 -6.39 3.81 12.11
CA TYR A 78 -5.14 4.52 11.93
C TYR A 78 -4.79 4.77 10.46
N ARG A 79 -4.96 3.75 9.61
CA ARG A 79 -4.69 3.85 8.17
C ARG A 79 -5.69 4.76 7.48
N LEU A 80 -6.99 4.59 7.77
CA LEU A 80 -8.05 5.39 7.17
C LEU A 80 -7.95 6.89 7.53
N SER A 81 -7.67 7.21 8.79
CA SER A 81 -7.54 8.60 9.22
C SER A 81 -6.37 9.31 8.52
N ARG A 82 -5.22 8.66 8.43
CA ARG A 82 -4.06 9.20 7.74
C ARG A 82 -4.26 9.31 6.23
N ALA A 83 -4.88 8.30 5.62
CA ALA A 83 -5.16 8.31 4.20
C ALA A 83 -6.15 9.41 3.83
N GLY A 84 -7.22 9.62 4.61
CA GLY A 84 -8.19 10.68 4.38
C GLY A 84 -7.56 12.08 4.35
N LEU A 85 -6.65 12.35 5.27
CA LEU A 85 -5.94 13.62 5.31
C LEU A 85 -4.94 13.80 4.16
N ARG A 86 -4.32 12.72 3.69
CA ARG A 86 -3.28 12.76 2.66
C ARG A 86 -3.84 12.68 1.25
N CYS A 87 -4.84 11.84 0.99
CA CYS A 87 -5.33 11.60 -0.37
C CYS A 87 -5.99 12.83 -0.97
N LEU A 88 -6.76 13.61 -0.19
CA LEU A 88 -7.47 14.78 -0.67
C LEU A 88 -6.56 15.83 -1.34
N PRO A 89 -5.51 16.37 -0.69
CA PRO A 89 -4.65 17.37 -1.32
C PRO A 89 -3.89 16.82 -2.53
N ILE A 90 -3.50 15.53 -2.50
CA ILE A 90 -2.77 14.92 -3.62
C ILE A 90 -3.67 14.74 -4.83
N LEU A 91 -4.90 14.22 -4.65
CA LEU A 91 -5.85 14.04 -5.75
C LEU A 91 -6.31 15.39 -6.32
N LEU A 92 -6.55 16.40 -5.47
CA LEU A 92 -6.86 17.74 -5.92
C LEU A 92 -5.69 18.32 -6.76
N ALA A 93 -4.47 18.26 -6.26
CA ALA A 93 -3.31 18.72 -7.01
C ALA A 93 -3.19 17.99 -8.34
N ALA A 94 -3.37 16.68 -8.38
CA ALA A 94 -3.30 15.87 -9.61
C ALA A 94 -4.39 16.21 -10.62
N ALA A 95 -5.58 16.59 -10.15
CA ALA A 95 -6.70 16.98 -10.99
C ALA A 95 -6.51 18.34 -11.68
N PHE A 96 -5.75 19.27 -11.06
CA PHE A 96 -5.44 20.57 -11.64
C PHE A 96 -4.28 20.54 -12.66
N ILE A 97 -3.51 19.46 -12.70
CA ILE A 97 -2.38 19.34 -13.64
C ILE A 97 -2.92 18.90 -15.02
N PRO A 98 -2.57 19.58 -16.11
CA PRO A 98 -3.03 19.23 -17.44
C PRO A 98 -2.44 17.90 -17.93
N ALA A 99 -3.15 17.25 -18.86
CA ALA A 99 -2.64 16.08 -19.58
C ALA A 99 -1.29 16.42 -20.27
N PRO A 100 -0.35 15.46 -20.36
CA PRO A 100 -0.42 14.05 -19.97
C PRO A 100 0.04 13.75 -18.53
N TYR A 101 0.29 14.75 -17.70
CA TYR A 101 0.90 14.60 -16.37
C TYR A 101 -0.11 14.54 -15.22
N GLY A 102 -1.35 14.94 -15.48
CA GLY A 102 -2.43 14.94 -14.48
C GLY A 102 -3.13 13.59 -14.34
N LEU A 103 -4.07 13.57 -13.41
CA LEU A 103 -4.94 12.42 -13.17
C LEU A 103 -5.99 12.33 -14.30
N ALA A 104 -6.08 11.18 -14.97
CA ALA A 104 -7.18 10.89 -15.87
C ALA A 104 -8.43 10.49 -15.09
N ALA A 105 -9.60 10.97 -15.52
CA ALA A 105 -10.87 10.51 -14.98
C ALA A 105 -11.07 9.02 -15.28
N PRO A 106 -11.75 8.27 -14.40
CA PRO A 106 -12.09 6.88 -14.69
C PRO A 106 -12.97 6.81 -15.95
N PRO A 107 -12.75 5.81 -16.84
CA PRO A 107 -13.47 5.72 -18.10
C PRO A 107 -14.97 5.48 -17.87
N ASP A 108 -15.31 4.66 -16.88
CA ASP A 108 -16.68 4.24 -16.60
C ASP A 108 -16.96 4.21 -15.10
N LEU A 109 -18.24 4.33 -14.73
CA LEU A 109 -18.71 4.16 -13.36
C LEU A 109 -18.38 2.77 -12.82
N GLN A 110 -18.43 1.74 -13.65
CA GLN A 110 -18.07 0.38 -13.28
C GLN A 110 -16.60 0.29 -12.87
N ALA A 111 -15.69 0.89 -13.63
CA ALA A 111 -14.26 0.94 -13.30
C ALA A 111 -14.02 1.66 -11.96
N PHE A 112 -14.75 2.74 -11.70
CA PHE A 112 -14.66 3.47 -10.43
C PHE A 112 -15.14 2.63 -9.25
N LEU A 113 -16.28 1.92 -9.39
CA LEU A 113 -16.80 1.06 -8.32
C LEU A 113 -15.88 -0.14 -8.06
N LEU A 114 -15.31 -0.74 -9.10
CA LEU A 114 -14.32 -1.81 -8.95
C LEU A 114 -13.05 -1.29 -8.27
N PHE A 115 -12.61 -0.08 -8.60
CA PHE A 115 -11.49 0.55 -7.91
C PHE A 115 -11.76 0.72 -6.41
N LEU A 116 -12.94 1.22 -6.03
CA LEU A 116 -13.30 1.35 -4.62
C LEU A 116 -13.35 -0.02 -3.91
N LEU A 117 -13.93 -1.02 -4.56
CA LEU A 117 -14.00 -2.37 -4.00
C LEU A 117 -12.60 -2.94 -3.76
N THR A 118 -11.70 -2.86 -4.76
CA THR A 118 -10.32 -3.35 -4.64
C THR A 118 -9.53 -2.56 -3.61
N LEU A 119 -9.76 -1.25 -3.49
CA LEU A 119 -9.15 -0.40 -2.48
C LEU A 119 -9.50 -0.88 -1.05
N PHE A 120 -10.79 -1.18 -0.81
CA PHE A 120 -11.24 -1.70 0.49
C PHE A 120 -10.69 -3.10 0.76
N LEU A 121 -10.77 -3.99 -0.21
CA LEU A 121 -10.22 -5.36 -0.06
C LEU A 121 -8.71 -5.32 0.22
N GLY A 122 -7.97 -4.49 -0.49
CA GLY A 122 -6.55 -4.28 -0.27
C GLY A 122 -6.24 -3.75 1.13
N LEU A 123 -7.04 -2.79 1.64
CA LEU A 123 -6.90 -2.28 3.00
C LEU A 123 -7.07 -3.39 4.05
N PHE A 124 -8.09 -4.23 3.92
CA PHE A 124 -8.31 -5.37 4.83
C PHE A 124 -7.15 -6.38 4.74
N ASN A 125 -6.68 -6.65 3.53
CA ASN A 125 -5.56 -7.56 3.30
C ASN A 125 -4.28 -7.07 3.99
N VAL A 126 -3.91 -5.80 3.79
CA VAL A 126 -2.72 -5.22 4.45
C VAL A 126 -2.87 -5.20 5.97
N ALA A 127 -4.07 -4.88 6.49
CA ALA A 127 -4.32 -4.94 7.92
C ALA A 127 -4.14 -6.37 8.47
N ALA A 128 -4.68 -7.38 7.78
CA ALA A 128 -4.51 -8.79 8.15
C ALA A 128 -3.03 -9.22 8.11
N PHE A 129 -2.30 -8.79 7.10
CA PHE A 129 -0.86 -9.06 6.99
C PHE A 129 -0.07 -8.42 8.15
N CYS A 130 -0.39 -7.19 8.55
CA CYS A 130 0.20 -6.57 9.73
C CYS A 130 -0.14 -7.33 11.01
N MET A 131 -1.38 -7.84 11.15
CA MET A 131 -1.74 -8.70 12.27
C MET A 131 -0.91 -9.97 12.31
N LEU A 132 -0.62 -10.58 11.14
CA LEU A 132 0.26 -11.74 11.07
C LEU A 132 1.67 -11.42 11.59
N ILE A 133 2.22 -10.26 11.22
CA ILE A 133 3.55 -9.81 11.72
C ILE A 133 3.51 -9.61 13.25
N TYR A 134 2.45 -8.97 13.79
CA TYR A 134 2.31 -8.84 15.25
C TYR A 134 2.25 -10.20 15.95
N MET A 135 1.50 -11.17 15.39
CA MET A 135 1.42 -12.52 15.96
C MET A 135 2.78 -13.24 15.91
N LEU A 136 3.51 -13.13 14.81
CA LEU A 136 4.86 -13.70 14.68
C LEU A 136 5.85 -13.07 15.66
N SER A 137 5.63 -11.80 16.04
CA SER A 137 6.49 -11.08 16.99
C SER A 137 6.46 -11.68 18.40
N PHE A 138 5.40 -12.40 18.78
CA PHE A 138 5.36 -13.12 20.06
C PHE A 138 6.33 -14.30 20.14
N PHE A 139 6.73 -14.85 19.00
CA PHE A 139 7.63 -15.99 18.92
C PHE A 139 9.10 -15.58 18.75
N THR A 140 9.39 -14.29 18.69
CA THR A 140 10.73 -13.76 18.45
C THR A 140 11.20 -12.85 19.57
N ILE A 141 12.50 -12.93 19.87
CA ILE A 141 13.15 -12.09 20.88
C ILE A 141 13.20 -10.63 20.40
N THR A 142 13.36 -10.41 19.09
CA THR A 142 13.43 -9.08 18.46
C THR A 142 12.39 -8.96 17.35
N PRO A 143 11.24 -8.29 17.62
CA PRO A 143 10.17 -8.10 16.63
C PRO A 143 10.61 -7.38 15.35
N ASP A 144 11.60 -6.47 15.49
CA ASP A 144 12.08 -5.63 14.38
C ASP A 144 12.68 -6.44 13.23
N GLY A 145 13.35 -7.54 13.51
CA GLY A 145 13.95 -8.40 12.48
C GLY A 145 12.89 -8.99 11.53
N ILE A 146 11.84 -9.61 12.09
CA ILE A 146 10.73 -10.15 11.29
C ILE A 146 10.01 -9.05 10.53
N ARG A 147 9.75 -7.92 11.20
CA ARG A 147 9.10 -6.77 10.57
C ARG A 147 9.88 -6.29 9.34
N ILE A 148 11.18 -6.05 9.48
CA ILE A 148 12.02 -5.55 8.37
C ILE A 148 12.01 -6.55 7.20
N VAL A 149 12.26 -7.82 7.46
CA VAL A 149 12.31 -8.84 6.39
C VAL A 149 10.95 -8.97 5.70
N ALA A 150 9.86 -9.12 6.45
CA ALA A 150 8.52 -9.26 5.88
C ALA A 150 8.14 -8.05 5.02
N LEU A 151 8.40 -6.83 5.50
CA LEU A 151 8.04 -5.61 4.78
C LEU A 151 8.92 -5.38 3.55
N SER A 152 10.22 -5.63 3.63
CA SER A 152 11.12 -5.47 2.48
C SER A 152 10.77 -6.42 1.34
N VAL A 153 10.46 -7.68 1.66
CA VAL A 153 9.99 -8.65 0.68
C VAL A 153 8.66 -8.23 0.06
N THR A 154 7.72 -7.78 0.88
CA THR A 154 6.42 -7.33 0.40
C THR A 154 6.53 -6.11 -0.52
N GLU A 155 7.32 -5.10 -0.16
CA GLU A 155 7.52 -3.90 -0.99
C GLU A 155 8.12 -4.22 -2.37
N LEU A 156 9.00 -5.21 -2.44
CA LEU A 156 9.55 -5.66 -3.71
C LEU A 156 8.49 -6.36 -4.58
N LEU A 157 7.67 -7.23 -3.96
CA LEU A 157 6.72 -8.08 -4.69
C LEU A 157 5.42 -7.38 -5.08
N GLN A 158 4.97 -6.37 -4.31
CA GLN A 158 3.72 -5.65 -4.57
C GLN A 158 3.80 -4.61 -5.70
N GLY A 159 4.98 -4.40 -6.30
CA GLY A 159 5.14 -3.43 -7.39
C GLY A 159 5.24 -1.97 -6.94
N ALA A 160 5.55 -1.71 -5.68
CA ALA A 160 5.70 -0.34 -5.16
C ALA A 160 6.91 0.39 -5.75
N ILE A 161 7.97 -0.35 -6.05
CA ILE A 161 9.22 0.19 -6.63
C ILE A 161 9.16 0.16 -8.16
N ILE A 162 8.73 -0.97 -8.73
CA ILE A 162 8.58 -1.16 -10.17
C ILE A 162 7.13 -1.57 -10.43
N PRO A 163 6.33 -0.79 -11.18
CA PRO A 163 4.95 -1.16 -11.50
C PRO A 163 4.85 -2.53 -12.17
N LEU A 164 3.87 -3.33 -11.78
CA LEU A 164 3.68 -4.71 -12.27
C LEU A 164 3.72 -4.87 -13.80
N PRO A 165 3.16 -3.95 -14.62
CA PRO A 165 3.23 -4.05 -16.07
C PRO A 165 4.64 -4.04 -16.68
N PHE A 166 5.67 -3.62 -15.92
CA PHE A 166 7.06 -3.60 -16.37
C PHE A 166 7.81 -4.90 -16.10
N PHE A 167 7.20 -5.85 -15.38
CA PHE A 167 7.80 -7.17 -15.18
C PHE A 167 7.58 -8.08 -16.40
N PRO A 168 8.51 -9.03 -16.66
CA PRO A 168 8.28 -10.08 -17.64
C PRO A 168 7.02 -10.89 -17.34
N ASP A 169 6.30 -11.34 -18.38
CA ASP A 169 5.00 -12.01 -18.24
C ASP A 169 4.98 -13.18 -17.26
N ALA A 170 6.05 -14.01 -17.27
CA ALA A 170 6.16 -15.15 -16.37
C ALA A 170 6.23 -14.74 -14.87
N VAL A 171 6.95 -13.66 -14.56
CA VAL A 171 7.07 -13.13 -13.20
C VAL A 171 5.79 -12.42 -12.80
N ARG A 172 5.20 -11.64 -13.70
CA ARG A 172 3.95 -10.92 -13.48
C ARG A 172 2.80 -11.85 -13.12
N GLN A 173 2.63 -12.98 -13.83
CA GLN A 173 1.59 -13.96 -13.50
C GLN A 173 1.73 -14.53 -12.08
N ILE A 174 2.96 -14.76 -11.62
CA ILE A 174 3.20 -15.22 -10.25
C ILE A 174 2.87 -14.12 -9.25
N LEU A 175 3.28 -12.88 -9.52
CA LEU A 175 3.04 -11.74 -8.62
C LEU A 175 1.55 -11.40 -8.50
N GLU A 176 0.78 -11.52 -9.59
CA GLU A 176 -0.67 -11.32 -9.61
C GLU A 176 -1.45 -12.37 -8.80
N MET A 177 -0.84 -13.54 -8.51
CA MET A 177 -1.44 -14.56 -7.65
C MET A 177 -1.19 -14.32 -6.16
N LEU A 178 -0.26 -13.44 -5.82
CA LEU A 178 0.07 -13.14 -4.43
C LEU A 178 -0.96 -12.18 -3.81
N PRO A 179 -1.22 -12.30 -2.51
CA PRO A 179 -2.25 -11.52 -1.82
C PRO A 179 -1.80 -10.10 -1.41
N PHE A 180 -0.77 -9.54 -2.01
CA PHE A 180 -0.30 -8.18 -1.70
C PHE A 180 -0.43 -7.22 -2.86
#